data_a78d3d4fe144e602e523d3a6f8b8308c
#
_entry.id   a78d3d4fe144e602e523d3a6f8b8308c
#
_cell.length_a   1.000
_cell.length_b   1.000
_cell.length_c   1.000
_cell.angle_alpha   90.00
_cell.angle_beta   90.00
_cell.angle_gamma   90.00
#
_symmetry.space_group_name_H-M   'P 1'
#
loop_
_entity.id
_entity.type
_entity.pdbx_description
1 polymer ?
#
loop_
_entity_poly.entity_id
_entity_poly.type
_entity_poly.pdbx_seq_one_letter_code
_entity_poly.pdbx_strand_id
1 'polypeptide(L)'
;LFHIREDLRRFRQLTLGKTVVMGRRTLESLPGGRGLPDRRNLVLTRDTDFTAPGAEVIHDLTEVPEDAVVIGGESVYRQLLPRCSTVYLTRIFAAPQADAFFPDLSRDSAWTEAEQSETFTSGGVSFQYVTYRRK
;
A
#
# COMPACT_ATOMS: atom_id res chain seq x y z
N LEU A 1 2.56 10.79 -8.63
CA LEU A 1 1.72 9.60 -8.52
C LEU A 1 1.14 9.23 -9.88
N PHE A 2 1.27 7.98 -10.21
CA PHE A 2 0.72 7.46 -11.46
C PHE A 2 -0.69 6.93 -11.21
N HIS A 3 -1.63 7.36 -12.05
CA HIS A 3 -3.00 6.87 -12.00
C HIS A 3 -3.20 5.89 -13.16
N ILE A 4 -2.79 4.67 -12.95
CA ILE A 4 -2.92 3.62 -13.94
C ILE A 4 -4.20 2.84 -13.63
N ARG A 5 -5.14 2.82 -14.59
CA ARG A 5 -6.45 2.20 -14.39
C ARG A 5 -6.33 0.74 -13.97
N GLU A 6 -5.45 0.00 -14.60
CA GLU A 6 -5.23 -1.41 -14.31
C GLU A 6 -4.69 -1.60 -12.89
N ASP A 7 -3.83 -0.70 -12.45
CA ASP A 7 -3.27 -0.74 -11.10
C ASP A 7 -4.34 -0.43 -10.05
N LEU A 8 -5.20 0.55 -10.31
CA LEU A 8 -6.31 0.86 -9.42
C LEU A 8 -7.30 -0.30 -9.31
N ARG A 9 -7.55 -0.97 -10.42
CA ARG A 9 -8.42 -2.14 -10.43
C ARG A 9 -7.82 -3.29 -9.62
N ARG A 10 -6.53 -3.53 -9.78
CA ARG A 10 -5.83 -4.54 -9.00
C ARG A 10 -5.85 -4.21 -7.51
N PHE A 11 -5.59 -2.95 -7.17
CA PHE A 11 -5.66 -2.48 -5.78
C PHE A 11 -7.03 -2.78 -5.17
N ARG A 12 -8.09 -2.48 -5.90
CA ARG A 12 -9.45 -2.77 -5.45
C ARG A 12 -9.65 -4.27 -5.22
N GLN A 13 -9.18 -5.11 -6.14
CA GLN A 13 -9.31 -6.56 -6.01
C GLN A 13 -8.57 -7.09 -4.78
N LEU A 14 -7.40 -6.54 -4.48
CA LEU A 14 -6.60 -6.97 -3.36
C LEU A 14 -7.15 -6.51 -2.02
N THR A 15 -7.93 -5.43 -1.98
CA THR A 15 -8.35 -4.81 -0.72
C THR A 15 -9.84 -4.91 -0.42
N LEU A 16 -10.66 -5.21 -1.42
CA LEU A 16 -12.13 -5.22 -1.24
C LEU A 16 -12.56 -6.20 -0.16
N GLY A 17 -13.40 -5.74 0.75
CA GLY A 17 -13.89 -6.56 1.86
C GLY A 17 -12.88 -6.79 2.97
N LYS A 18 -11.70 -6.20 2.88
CA LYS A 18 -10.63 -6.38 3.86
C LYS A 18 -10.44 -5.14 4.72
N THR A 19 -9.61 -5.28 5.76
CA THR A 19 -9.15 -4.15 6.56
C THR A 19 -7.91 -3.56 5.90
N VAL A 20 -7.92 -2.24 5.69
CA VAL A 20 -6.74 -1.52 5.19
C VAL A 20 -6.23 -0.59 6.28
N VAL A 21 -4.91 -0.45 6.36
CA VAL A 21 -4.28 0.46 7.31
C VAL A 21 -3.39 1.44 6.55
N MET A 22 -3.45 2.70 6.96
CA MET A 22 -2.77 3.78 6.27
C MET A 22 -2.34 4.86 7.25
N GLY A 23 -1.46 5.75 6.78
CA GLY A 23 -1.15 6.97 7.51
C GLY A 23 -2.15 8.08 7.16
N ARG A 24 -2.09 9.15 7.92
CA ARG A 24 -2.98 10.30 7.74
C ARG A 24 -2.89 10.91 6.35
N ARG A 25 -1.67 11.09 5.83
CA ARG A 25 -1.50 11.69 4.50
C ARG A 25 -2.10 10.84 3.39
N THR A 26 -2.04 9.53 3.53
CA THR A 26 -2.65 8.63 2.57
C THR A 26 -4.17 8.80 2.58
N LEU A 27 -4.78 8.88 3.77
CA LEU A 27 -6.21 9.14 3.87
C LEU A 27 -6.58 10.45 3.17
N GLU A 28 -5.82 11.51 3.42
CA GLU A 28 -6.09 12.82 2.84
C GLU A 28 -5.97 12.83 1.32
N SER A 29 -5.19 11.91 0.75
CA SER A 29 -5.02 11.77 -0.69
C SER A 29 -6.09 10.90 -1.36
N LEU A 30 -6.89 10.19 -0.59
CA LEU A 30 -7.96 9.36 -1.13
C LEU A 30 -9.12 10.22 -1.65
N PRO A 31 -9.95 9.70 -2.56
CA PRO A 31 -11.09 10.45 -3.09
C PRO A 31 -11.98 10.98 -1.96
N GLY A 32 -12.19 12.29 -1.94
CA GLY A 32 -12.97 12.95 -0.91
C GLY A 32 -12.29 13.05 0.44
N GLY A 33 -11.03 12.64 0.56
CA GLY A 33 -10.30 12.66 1.83
C GLY A 33 -10.90 11.74 2.89
N ARG A 34 -11.51 10.64 2.48
CA ARG A 34 -12.20 9.74 3.39
C ARG A 34 -11.87 8.29 3.08
N GLY A 35 -12.21 7.39 4.02
CA GLY A 35 -11.95 5.97 3.89
C GLY A 35 -12.55 5.35 2.63
N LEU A 36 -11.90 4.29 2.15
CA LEU A 36 -12.34 3.57 0.96
C LEU A 36 -13.64 2.81 1.23
N PRO A 37 -14.60 2.82 0.28
CA PRO A 37 -15.86 2.09 0.47
C PRO A 37 -15.64 0.58 0.50
N ASP A 38 -16.53 -0.13 1.19
CA ASP A 38 -16.55 -1.59 1.28
C ASP A 38 -15.28 -2.20 1.89
N ARG A 39 -14.58 -1.42 2.71
CA ARG A 39 -13.38 -1.84 3.43
C ARG A 39 -13.41 -1.24 4.83
N ARG A 40 -12.81 -1.94 5.78
CA ARG A 40 -12.58 -1.37 7.10
C ARG A 40 -11.30 -0.56 7.02
N ASN A 41 -11.38 0.74 7.27
CA ASN A 41 -10.24 1.65 7.15
C ASN A 41 -9.69 2.00 8.53
N LEU A 42 -8.40 1.80 8.72
CA LEU A 42 -7.68 2.18 9.93
C LEU A 42 -6.64 3.23 9.56
N VAL A 43 -6.61 4.33 10.31
CA VAL A 43 -5.62 5.39 10.11
C VAL A 43 -4.72 5.44 11.34
N LEU A 44 -3.44 5.16 11.11
CA LEU A 44 -2.43 5.19 12.15
C LEU A 44 -1.84 6.60 12.25
N THR A 45 -2.01 7.25 13.39
CA THR A 45 -1.48 8.58 13.63
C THR A 45 -1.17 8.78 15.11
N ARG A 46 -0.22 9.66 15.40
CA ARG A 46 0.09 10.06 16.78
C ARG A 46 -0.83 11.17 17.27
N ASP A 47 -1.55 11.83 16.38
CA ASP A 47 -2.46 12.92 16.73
C ASP A 47 -3.73 12.35 17.37
N THR A 48 -3.86 12.55 18.69
CA THR A 48 -5.00 12.02 19.45
C THR A 48 -6.30 12.77 19.18
N ASP A 49 -6.21 13.96 18.57
CA ASP A 49 -7.39 14.76 18.24
C ASP A 49 -7.86 14.58 16.79
N PHE A 50 -7.13 13.80 16.01
CA PHE A 50 -7.47 13.58 14.62
C PHE A 50 -8.73 12.71 14.49
N THR A 51 -9.64 13.13 13.63
CA THR A 51 -10.82 12.33 13.25
C THR A 51 -10.76 12.09 11.75
N ALA A 52 -11.14 10.89 11.35
CA ALA A 52 -11.03 10.46 9.95
C ALA A 52 -12.40 10.09 9.39
N PRO A 53 -12.91 10.84 8.39
CA PRO A 53 -14.20 10.50 7.78
C PRO A 53 -14.15 9.10 7.15
N GLY A 54 -15.11 8.27 7.52
CA GLY A 54 -15.22 6.91 6.97
C GLY A 54 -14.10 5.97 7.42
N ALA A 55 -13.40 6.28 8.52
CA ALA A 55 -12.30 5.46 9.00
C ALA A 55 -12.22 5.49 10.52
N GLU A 56 -11.50 4.52 11.07
CA GLU A 56 -11.21 4.44 12.51
C GLU A 56 -9.77 4.92 12.72
N VAL A 57 -9.55 5.71 13.75
CA VAL A 57 -8.20 6.20 14.09
C VAL A 57 -7.57 5.26 15.10
N ILE A 58 -6.34 4.85 14.85
CA ILE A 58 -5.55 4.04 15.78
C ILE A 58 -4.23 4.75 16.05
N HIS A 59 -3.64 4.49 17.20
CA HIS A 59 -2.43 5.20 17.64
C HIS A 59 -1.24 4.27 17.88
N ASP A 60 -1.46 2.96 17.83
CA ASP A 60 -0.42 1.99 18.14
C ASP A 60 -0.43 0.85 17.13
N LEU A 61 0.75 0.37 16.76
CA LEU A 61 0.91 -0.75 15.83
C LEU A 61 0.22 -2.03 16.32
N THR A 62 0.09 -2.20 17.64
CA THR A 62 -0.58 -3.37 18.20
C THR A 62 -2.06 -3.43 17.88
N GLU A 63 -2.65 -2.31 17.49
CA GLU A 63 -4.07 -2.24 17.10
C GLU A 63 -4.31 -2.70 15.67
N VAL A 64 -3.24 -2.94 14.90
CA VAL A 64 -3.36 -3.37 13.50
C VAL A 64 -3.60 -4.88 13.44
N PRO A 65 -4.72 -5.33 12.85
CA PRO A 65 -4.98 -6.76 12.68
C PRO A 65 -3.92 -7.43 11.80
N GLU A 66 -3.65 -8.71 12.05
CA GLU A 66 -2.65 -9.46 11.29
C GLU A 66 -3.00 -9.59 9.80
N ASP A 67 -4.27 -9.60 9.47
CA ASP A 67 -4.75 -9.74 8.09
C ASP A 67 -4.97 -8.40 7.39
N ALA A 68 -4.59 -7.29 8.01
CA ALA A 68 -4.75 -5.97 7.41
C ALA A 68 -3.80 -5.78 6.24
N VAL A 69 -4.26 -5.05 5.23
CA VAL A 69 -3.45 -4.68 4.07
C VAL A 69 -2.91 -3.27 4.29
N VAL A 70 -1.58 -3.13 4.26
CA VAL A 70 -0.93 -1.83 4.45
C VAL A 70 -0.90 -1.09 3.12
N ILE A 71 -1.51 0.09 3.06
CA ILE A 71 -1.64 0.81 1.80
C ILE A 71 -0.84 2.11 1.73
N GLY A 72 -0.10 2.45 2.77
CA GLY A 72 0.84 3.57 2.73
C GLY A 72 0.68 4.52 3.88
N GLY A 73 1.46 5.56 3.99
CA GLY A 73 2.61 5.83 3.10
C GLY A 73 3.92 5.29 3.62
N GLU A 74 5.01 5.95 3.23
CA GLU A 74 6.36 5.47 3.52
C GLU A 74 6.59 5.14 4.99
N SER A 75 6.21 6.02 5.89
CA SER A 75 6.40 5.80 7.32
C SER A 75 5.66 4.57 7.83
N VAL A 76 4.43 4.37 7.35
CA VAL A 76 3.62 3.21 7.75
C VAL A 76 4.20 1.93 7.17
N TYR A 77 4.67 1.96 5.93
CA TYR A 77 5.36 0.81 5.33
C TYR A 77 6.57 0.42 6.15
N ARG A 78 7.41 1.38 6.55
CA ARG A 78 8.61 1.10 7.33
C ARG A 78 8.28 0.46 8.67
N GLN A 79 7.22 0.92 9.32
CA GLN A 79 6.83 0.41 10.63
C GLN A 79 6.22 -0.99 10.55
N LEU A 80 5.49 -1.30 9.48
CA LEU A 80 4.73 -2.55 9.38
C LEU A 80 5.39 -3.61 8.51
N LEU A 81 6.34 -3.24 7.65
CA LEU A 81 7.02 -4.21 6.78
C LEU A 81 7.61 -5.40 7.55
N PRO A 82 8.24 -5.22 8.73
CA PRO A 82 8.74 -6.35 9.50
C PRO A 82 7.66 -7.37 9.90
N ARG A 83 6.40 -6.96 9.91
CA ARG A 83 5.27 -7.83 10.27
C ARG A 83 4.57 -8.41 9.05
N CYS A 84 4.93 -7.97 7.85
CA CYS A 84 4.30 -8.44 6.62
C CYS A 84 4.92 -9.75 6.15
N SER A 85 4.09 -10.62 5.58
CA SER A 85 4.55 -11.87 4.95
C SER A 85 4.56 -11.79 3.43
N THR A 86 3.77 -10.88 2.86
CA THR A 86 3.62 -10.75 1.41
C THR A 86 3.58 -9.27 1.04
N VAL A 87 4.21 -8.92 -0.07
CA VAL A 87 4.16 -7.57 -0.63
C VAL A 87 3.73 -7.65 -2.09
N TYR A 88 2.68 -6.92 -2.42
CA TYR A 88 2.21 -6.76 -3.79
C TYR A 88 2.71 -5.42 -4.31
N LEU A 89 3.63 -5.46 -5.25
CA LEU A 89 4.31 -4.28 -5.76
C LEU A 89 3.98 -4.05 -7.23
N THR A 90 3.74 -2.79 -7.59
CA THR A 90 3.70 -2.39 -8.99
C THR A 90 5.01 -1.73 -9.33
N ARG A 91 5.78 -2.36 -10.22
CA ARG A 91 7.06 -1.84 -10.67
C ARG A 91 6.82 -0.98 -11.90
N ILE A 92 7.16 0.29 -11.83
CA ILE A 92 6.95 1.25 -12.92
C ILE A 92 8.31 1.57 -13.54
N PHE A 93 8.42 1.36 -14.85
CA PHE A 93 9.70 1.53 -15.55
C PHE A 93 9.95 2.95 -16.05
N ALA A 94 8.94 3.79 -16.10
CA ALA A 94 9.01 5.09 -16.75
C ALA A 94 9.37 6.25 -15.84
N ALA A 95 9.66 6.02 -14.55
CA ALA A 95 9.88 7.10 -13.61
C ALA A 95 11.08 6.82 -12.73
N PRO A 96 12.29 7.01 -13.24
CA PRO A 96 13.51 6.75 -12.49
C PRO A 96 13.63 7.61 -11.24
N GLN A 97 12.88 8.69 -11.18
CA GLN A 97 12.89 9.60 -10.05
C GLN A 97 11.62 9.58 -9.26
N ALA A 98 10.70 8.74 -9.64
CA ALA A 98 9.57 8.49 -8.77
C ALA A 98 10.22 8.05 -7.49
N ASP A 99 10.18 8.89 -6.60
CA ASP A 99 10.64 8.67 -5.28
C ASP A 99 10.23 7.28 -4.87
N ALA A 100 11.17 6.39 -4.90
CA ALA A 100 10.91 5.03 -4.49
C ALA A 100 10.76 5.07 -2.98
N PHE A 101 9.57 5.32 -2.54
CA PHE A 101 9.28 5.37 -1.13
C PHE A 101 9.20 4.00 -0.52
N PHE A 102 9.17 2.97 -1.33
CA PHE A 102 9.13 1.61 -0.85
C PHE A 102 10.54 1.02 -0.91
N PRO A 103 10.96 0.29 0.15
CA PRO A 103 12.29 -0.34 0.17
C PRO A 103 12.49 -1.27 -1.02
N ASP A 104 13.71 -1.34 -1.53
CA ASP A 104 14.04 -2.25 -2.62
C ASP A 104 14.16 -3.67 -2.08
N LEU A 105 13.10 -4.43 -2.21
CA LEU A 105 13.05 -5.81 -1.71
C LEU A 105 13.89 -6.77 -2.56
N SER A 106 14.25 -6.38 -3.77
CA SER A 106 15.07 -7.24 -4.64
C SER A 106 16.47 -7.45 -4.07
N ARG A 107 16.93 -6.57 -3.20
CA ARG A 107 18.24 -6.64 -2.55
C ARG A 107 18.17 -7.12 -1.12
N ASP A 108 16.98 -7.42 -0.62
CA ASP A 108 16.79 -7.84 0.77
C ASP A 108 16.72 -9.36 0.83
N SER A 109 17.67 -9.97 1.54
CA SER A 109 17.75 -11.43 1.66
C SER A 109 16.56 -12.05 2.40
N ALA A 110 15.78 -11.26 3.12
CA ALA A 110 14.60 -11.74 3.82
C ALA A 110 13.41 -11.98 2.89
N TRP A 111 13.49 -11.54 1.64
CA TRP A 111 12.39 -11.59 0.70
C TRP A 111 12.74 -12.38 -0.56
N THR A 112 11.77 -13.10 -1.08
CA THR A 112 11.87 -13.84 -2.35
C THR A 112 10.83 -13.30 -3.32
N GLU A 113 11.23 -13.02 -4.56
CA GLU A 113 10.29 -12.68 -5.61
C GLU A 113 9.55 -13.97 -5.99
N ALA A 114 8.27 -14.03 -5.61
CA ALA A 114 7.47 -15.24 -5.79
C ALA A 114 6.75 -15.26 -7.14
N GLU A 115 6.29 -14.11 -7.60
CA GLU A 115 5.55 -13.99 -8.85
C GLU A 115 5.91 -12.71 -9.56
N GLN A 116 5.88 -12.75 -10.88
CA GLN A 116 6.15 -11.60 -11.73
C GLN A 116 5.22 -11.69 -12.94
N SER A 117 4.44 -10.64 -13.18
CA SER A 117 3.58 -10.58 -14.34
C SER A 117 4.37 -10.23 -15.61
N GLU A 118 3.70 -10.35 -16.76
CA GLU A 118 4.22 -9.73 -17.97
C GLU A 118 4.25 -8.21 -17.80
N THR A 119 4.95 -7.53 -18.72
CA THR A 119 4.98 -6.07 -18.72
C THR A 119 3.78 -5.53 -19.47
N PHE A 120 3.08 -4.60 -18.85
CA PHE A 120 1.93 -3.90 -19.44
C PHE A 120 2.32 -2.47 -19.78
N THR A 121 1.60 -1.86 -20.70
CA THR A 121 1.79 -0.45 -21.04
C THR A 121 0.43 0.24 -21.04
N SER A 122 0.35 1.37 -20.35
CA SER A 122 -0.87 2.18 -20.27
C SER A 122 -0.48 3.65 -20.25
N GLY A 123 -1.04 4.45 -21.17
CA GLY A 123 -0.77 5.88 -21.21
C GLY A 123 0.71 6.22 -21.38
N GLY A 124 1.46 5.41 -22.10
CA GLY A 124 2.90 5.62 -22.30
C GLY A 124 3.76 5.17 -21.13
N VAL A 125 3.17 4.57 -20.10
CA VAL A 125 3.88 4.09 -18.92
C VAL A 125 3.91 2.57 -18.96
N SER A 126 5.10 1.99 -18.81
CA SER A 126 5.26 0.54 -18.73
C SER A 126 5.38 0.12 -17.28
N PHE A 127 4.72 -0.97 -16.92
CA PHE A 127 4.70 -1.46 -15.54
C PHE A 127 4.51 -2.97 -15.51
N GLN A 128 4.83 -3.57 -14.36
CA GLN A 128 4.54 -4.97 -14.09
C GLN A 128 4.17 -5.15 -12.63
N TYR A 129 3.49 -6.23 -12.33
CA TYR A 129 3.15 -6.60 -10.95
C TYR A 129 4.15 -7.63 -10.46
N VAL A 130 4.63 -7.41 -9.25
CA VAL A 130 5.59 -8.31 -8.61
C VAL A 130 5.08 -8.65 -7.22
N THR A 131 5.12 -9.91 -6.86
CA THR A 131 4.76 -10.36 -5.52
C THR A 131 6.02 -10.87 -4.82
N TYR A 132 6.31 -10.30 -3.66
CA TYR A 132 7.38 -10.76 -2.81
C TYR A 132 6.79 -11.49 -1.61
N ARG A 133 7.45 -12.56 -1.20
CA ARG A 133 7.09 -13.30 0.01
C ARG A 133 8.30 -13.38 0.93
N ARG A 134 8.03 -13.34 2.23
CA ARG A 134 9.08 -13.48 3.22
C ARG A 134 9.58 -14.91 3.22
N LYS A 135 10.89 -15.05 3.27
CA LYS A 135 11.55 -16.36 3.33
C LYS A 135 11.30 -17.06 4.65
#